data_ac01ea03d8d13e7451ee9ef2d921f819
#
_entry.id   ac01ea03d8d13e7451ee9ef2d921f819
#
_cell.length_a   1.000
_cell.length_b   1.000
_cell.length_c   1.000
_cell.angle_alpha   90.00
_cell.angle_beta   90.00
_cell.angle_gamma   90.00
#
_symmetry.space_group_name_H-M   'P 1'
#
loop_
_entity.id
_entity.type
_entity.pdbx_description
1 polymer ?
#
loop_
_entity_poly.entity_id
_entity_poly.type
_entity_poly.pdbx_seq_one_letter_code
_entity_poly.pdbx_strand_id
1 'polypeptide(L)'
;ISFKYHGKVYLFSKERAAVENRETIPVSAIIGSANFGVIKPEATNLRQYETAVLVEEPQVLQDTKELIQNLNTRCSDNIANVTDMRLVRELNVSLTGVDTVSQIPQADLRYYESHATAVRFPLPVKVPAYDERMMDDNRHYTKSNLNVCYAAPRSARKPRDWYETQFTVSTAVRCEPDGTPKYGYPQKNVPFVVITDDGYTFKCHTTSQNNKQFSAVGDELILGRWL
;
A
#
# COMPACT_ATOMS: atom_id res chain seq x y z
N ILE A 1 -18.83 -18.85 -11.80
CA ILE A 1 -19.38 -18.97 -10.42
C ILE A 1 -20.87 -19.28 -10.54
N SER A 2 -21.29 -20.43 -10.04
CA SER A 2 -22.68 -20.92 -10.18
C SER A 2 -23.64 -20.27 -9.17
N PHE A 3 -23.15 -19.58 -8.16
CA PHE A 3 -23.96 -18.84 -7.19
C PHE A 3 -23.24 -17.57 -6.71
N LYS A 4 -24.01 -16.60 -6.19
CA LYS A 4 -23.50 -15.37 -5.61
C LYS A 4 -23.57 -15.45 -4.10
N TYR A 5 -22.43 -15.28 -3.43
CA TYR A 5 -22.38 -15.13 -1.99
C TYR A 5 -22.13 -13.65 -1.64
N HIS A 6 -23.01 -13.06 -0.86
CA HIS A 6 -22.92 -11.65 -0.44
C HIS A 6 -22.81 -11.51 1.09
N GLY A 7 -22.40 -12.53 1.78
CA GLY A 7 -22.13 -12.47 3.22
C GLY A 7 -20.86 -11.67 3.52
N LYS A 8 -20.89 -10.97 4.64
CA LYS A 8 -19.72 -10.31 5.22
C LYS A 8 -19.34 -11.06 6.48
N VAL A 9 -18.28 -11.84 6.40
CA VAL A 9 -17.79 -12.68 7.49
C VAL A 9 -16.31 -12.40 7.70
N TYR A 10 -15.97 -11.96 8.89
CA TYR A 10 -14.60 -11.67 9.31
C TYR A 10 -14.26 -12.57 10.47
N LEU A 11 -13.30 -13.48 10.29
CA LEU A 11 -12.84 -14.41 11.31
C LEU A 11 -11.46 -13.98 11.80
N PHE A 12 -11.37 -13.75 13.10
CA PHE A 12 -10.10 -13.42 13.76
C PHE A 12 -9.56 -14.68 14.43
N SER A 13 -8.29 -14.95 14.17
CA SER A 13 -7.62 -16.13 14.69
C SER A 13 -6.28 -15.74 15.29
N LYS A 14 -5.83 -16.49 16.28
CA LYS A 14 -4.48 -16.42 16.83
C LYS A 14 -3.65 -17.59 16.35
N GLU A 15 -2.35 -17.39 16.16
CA GLU A 15 -1.42 -18.46 15.89
C GLU A 15 -1.21 -19.30 17.15
N ARG A 16 -1.20 -20.61 17.00
CA ARG A 16 -0.79 -21.52 18.07
C ARG A 16 0.73 -21.58 18.09
N ALA A 17 1.34 -21.15 19.19
CA ALA A 17 2.79 -21.27 19.37
C ALA A 17 3.20 -22.74 19.35
N ALA A 18 4.24 -23.06 18.55
CA ALA A 18 5.02 -24.29 18.58
C ALA A 18 4.46 -25.57 17.93
N VAL A 19 4.00 -25.50 16.68
CA VAL A 19 3.97 -26.69 15.81
C VAL A 19 4.38 -26.28 14.40
N GLU A 20 5.14 -27.12 13.69
CA GLU A 20 5.63 -26.89 12.31
C GLU A 20 4.54 -26.60 11.27
N ASN A 21 3.30 -26.91 11.59
CA ASN A 21 2.12 -26.47 10.83
C ASN A 21 1.47 -25.30 11.56
N ARG A 22 1.48 -24.12 10.96
CA ARG A 22 0.84 -22.88 11.46
C ARG A 22 -0.67 -23.09 11.62
N GLU A 23 -1.07 -23.78 12.66
CA GLU A 23 -2.48 -23.97 12.99
C GLU A 23 -3.02 -22.68 13.63
N THR A 24 -4.04 -22.11 13.05
CA THR A 24 -4.72 -20.94 13.59
C THR A 24 -5.97 -21.35 14.35
N ILE A 25 -6.13 -20.81 15.55
CA ILE A 25 -7.32 -21.02 16.39
C ILE A 25 -8.21 -19.80 16.27
N PRO A 26 -9.47 -19.97 15.83
CA PRO A 26 -10.40 -18.85 15.78
C PRO A 26 -10.73 -18.36 17.19
N VAL A 27 -10.80 -17.04 17.36
CA VAL A 27 -11.07 -16.40 18.67
C VAL A 27 -12.29 -15.52 18.67
N SER A 28 -12.64 -14.91 17.52
CA SER A 28 -13.87 -14.16 17.35
C SER A 28 -14.25 -14.04 15.88
N ALA A 29 -15.53 -13.79 15.59
CA ALA A 29 -16.01 -13.50 14.25
C ALA A 29 -16.98 -12.32 14.25
N ILE A 30 -16.97 -11.55 13.19
CA ILE A 30 -18.00 -10.55 12.89
C ILE A 30 -18.76 -11.04 11.68
N ILE A 31 -20.07 -11.18 11.82
CA ILE A 31 -20.96 -11.66 10.76
C ILE A 31 -22.07 -10.61 10.56
N GLY A 32 -22.25 -10.15 9.32
CA GLY A 32 -23.25 -9.13 9.05
C GLY A 32 -23.30 -8.64 7.62
N SER A 33 -23.81 -7.44 7.44
CA SER A 33 -23.92 -6.76 6.15
C SER A 33 -22.80 -5.74 5.92
N ALA A 34 -22.14 -5.29 6.97
CA ALA A 34 -21.14 -4.23 6.92
C ALA A 34 -19.85 -4.63 6.21
N ASN A 35 -19.40 -3.82 5.28
CA ASN A 35 -18.07 -3.94 4.69
C ASN A 35 -17.00 -3.44 5.66
N PHE A 36 -15.91 -4.19 5.79
CA PHE A 36 -14.77 -3.79 6.61
C PHE A 36 -14.15 -2.48 6.07
N GLY A 37 -14.12 -1.45 6.88
CA GLY A 37 -13.45 -0.17 6.53
C GLY A 37 -14.36 0.92 5.96
N VAL A 38 -15.66 0.73 5.86
CA VAL A 38 -16.57 1.77 5.37
C VAL A 38 -17.39 2.37 6.52
N ILE A 39 -16.74 2.98 7.47
CA ILE A 39 -17.37 3.99 8.32
C ILE A 39 -16.79 5.34 7.93
N LYS A 40 -17.41 6.02 6.97
CA LYS A 40 -17.15 7.43 6.76
C LYS A 40 -18.03 8.22 7.72
N PRO A 41 -17.48 8.97 8.66
CA PRO A 41 -18.25 9.79 9.60
C PRO A 41 -18.91 11.00 8.93
N GLU A 42 -18.58 11.28 7.68
CA GLU A 42 -19.10 12.44 6.96
C GLU A 42 -20.50 12.18 6.42
N ALA A 43 -21.39 13.08 6.78
CA ALA A 43 -22.80 13.08 6.43
C ALA A 43 -23.01 13.18 4.91
N THR A 44 -23.06 12.05 4.24
CA THR A 44 -23.78 11.97 2.97
C THR A 44 -25.24 11.72 3.28
N ASN A 45 -26.15 12.33 2.52
CA ASN A 45 -27.61 12.21 2.69
C ASN A 45 -28.15 10.77 2.47
N LEU A 46 -27.28 9.83 2.14
CA LEU A 46 -27.59 8.41 1.98
C LEU A 46 -26.91 7.64 3.11
N ARG A 47 -27.66 7.42 4.19
CA ARG A 47 -27.23 6.53 5.27
C ARG A 47 -27.65 5.11 4.94
N GLN A 48 -26.70 4.22 4.83
CA GLN A 48 -26.96 2.79 4.82
C GLN A 48 -26.89 2.28 6.26
N TYR A 49 -27.93 1.58 6.70
CA TYR A 49 -27.90 0.91 7.98
C TYR A 49 -27.24 -0.45 7.82
N GLU A 50 -26.22 -0.69 8.60
CA GLU A 50 -25.49 -1.95 8.61
C GLU A 50 -25.69 -2.66 9.95
N THR A 51 -25.80 -3.96 9.87
CA THR A 51 -25.95 -4.80 11.07
C THR A 51 -24.79 -5.79 11.11
N ALA A 52 -24.19 -5.94 12.27
CA ALA A 52 -23.16 -6.94 12.50
C ALA A 52 -23.31 -7.55 13.89
N VAL A 53 -22.99 -8.82 14.02
CA VAL A 53 -22.98 -9.56 15.28
C VAL A 53 -21.54 -10.01 15.55
N LEU A 54 -21.04 -9.72 16.74
CA LEU A 54 -19.82 -10.29 17.25
C LEU A 54 -20.13 -11.68 17.84
N VAL A 55 -19.40 -12.69 17.42
CA VAL A 55 -19.55 -14.08 17.84
C VAL A 55 -18.25 -14.54 18.47
N GLU A 56 -18.33 -15.16 19.65
CA GLU A 56 -17.21 -15.72 20.37
C GLU A 56 -17.47 -17.19 20.82
N GLU A 57 -18.62 -17.72 20.46
CA GLU A 57 -19.01 -19.09 20.78
C GLU A 57 -18.15 -20.08 19.96
N PRO A 58 -17.42 -21.02 20.62
CA PRO A 58 -16.41 -21.85 19.97
C PRO A 58 -16.92 -22.70 18.80
N GLN A 59 -18.13 -23.25 18.91
CA GLN A 59 -18.69 -24.06 17.84
C GLN A 59 -19.02 -23.23 16.61
N VAL A 60 -19.62 -22.04 16.80
CA VAL A 60 -19.93 -21.13 15.69
C VAL A 60 -18.66 -20.60 15.03
N LEU A 61 -17.58 -20.38 15.79
CA LEU A 61 -16.28 -20.00 15.25
C LEU A 61 -15.68 -21.12 14.39
N GLN A 62 -15.79 -22.37 14.83
CA GLN A 62 -15.33 -23.51 14.06
C GLN A 62 -16.12 -23.69 12.77
N ASP A 63 -17.44 -23.63 12.84
CA ASP A 63 -18.34 -23.71 11.69
C ASP A 63 -18.06 -22.55 10.69
N THR A 64 -17.77 -21.35 11.21
CA THR A 64 -17.38 -20.19 10.40
C THR A 64 -16.06 -20.41 9.69
N LYS A 65 -15.08 -21.00 10.36
CA LYS A 65 -13.78 -21.37 9.76
C LYS A 65 -13.97 -22.36 8.62
N GLU A 66 -14.78 -23.39 8.84
CA GLU A 66 -15.08 -24.40 7.84
C GLU A 66 -15.85 -23.81 6.64
N LEU A 67 -16.78 -22.91 6.87
CA LEU A 67 -17.46 -22.17 5.81
C LEU A 67 -16.48 -21.39 4.95
N ILE A 68 -15.59 -20.63 5.56
CA ILE A 68 -14.55 -19.84 4.84
C ILE A 68 -13.62 -20.76 4.05
N GLN A 69 -13.19 -21.88 4.64
CA GLN A 69 -12.35 -22.85 3.96
C GLN A 69 -13.05 -23.49 2.77
N ASN A 70 -14.32 -23.87 2.92
CA ASN A 70 -15.13 -24.41 1.84
C ASN A 70 -15.36 -23.40 0.70
N LEU A 71 -15.62 -22.12 1.03
CA LEU A 71 -15.72 -21.06 0.04
C LEU A 71 -14.40 -20.85 -0.71
N ASN A 72 -13.30 -20.83 0.00
CA ASN A 72 -11.98 -20.71 -0.62
C ASN A 72 -11.67 -21.87 -1.56
N THR A 73 -11.98 -23.09 -1.14
CA THR A 73 -11.69 -24.30 -1.96
C THR A 73 -12.59 -24.41 -3.18
N ARG A 74 -13.85 -23.98 -3.07
CA ARG A 74 -14.86 -24.20 -4.14
C ARG A 74 -15.09 -22.99 -5.04
N CYS A 75 -14.82 -21.79 -4.55
CA CYS A 75 -15.26 -20.54 -5.17
C CYS A 75 -14.13 -19.55 -5.43
N SER A 76 -12.90 -19.85 -5.05
CA SER A 76 -11.75 -18.97 -5.27
C SER A 76 -10.56 -19.72 -5.84
N ASP A 77 -9.79 -19.03 -6.64
CA ASP A 77 -8.49 -19.49 -7.14
C ASP A 77 -7.39 -18.62 -6.52
N ASN A 78 -6.21 -19.18 -6.40
CA ASN A 78 -5.04 -18.39 -6.03
C ASN A 78 -4.74 -17.40 -7.16
N ILE A 79 -4.69 -16.12 -6.84
CA ILE A 79 -4.41 -15.06 -7.79
C ILE A 79 -3.11 -15.29 -8.59
N ALA A 80 -2.13 -15.99 -7.98
CA ALA A 80 -0.89 -16.36 -8.67
C ALA A 80 -1.10 -17.37 -9.81
N ASN A 81 -2.22 -18.07 -9.84
CA ASN A 81 -2.56 -19.05 -10.88
C ASN A 81 -3.37 -18.43 -12.03
N VAL A 82 -3.79 -17.17 -11.90
CA VAL A 82 -4.58 -16.47 -12.94
C VAL A 82 -3.63 -15.87 -13.95
N THR A 83 -3.46 -16.54 -15.08
CA THR A 83 -2.48 -16.18 -16.12
C THR A 83 -2.90 -15.01 -16.99
N ASP A 84 -4.19 -14.72 -17.08
CA ASP A 84 -4.77 -13.69 -17.94
C ASP A 84 -5.36 -12.49 -17.14
N MET A 85 -4.99 -12.40 -15.87
CA MET A 85 -5.40 -11.29 -15.04
C MET A 85 -4.88 -9.98 -15.60
N ARG A 86 -5.79 -9.05 -15.85
CA ARG A 86 -5.46 -7.70 -16.32
C ARG A 86 -5.82 -6.70 -15.26
N LEU A 87 -4.89 -5.79 -15.00
CA LEU A 87 -5.21 -4.59 -14.23
C LEU A 87 -6.21 -3.77 -15.03
N VAL A 88 -7.39 -3.56 -14.47
CA VAL A 88 -8.33 -2.56 -14.99
C VAL A 88 -7.79 -1.20 -14.58
N ARG A 89 -7.34 -0.43 -15.56
CA ARG A 89 -6.82 0.92 -15.32
C ARG A 89 -8.00 1.87 -15.19
N GLU A 90 -8.31 2.23 -13.98
CA GLU A 90 -9.15 3.37 -13.70
C GLU A 90 -8.28 4.64 -13.68
N LEU A 91 -8.86 5.76 -14.13
CA LEU A 91 -8.20 7.05 -14.01
C LEU A 91 -7.98 7.36 -12.52
N ASN A 92 -6.74 7.63 -12.16
CA ASN A 92 -6.45 8.11 -10.82
C ASN A 92 -6.95 9.54 -10.67
N VAL A 93 -8.15 9.69 -10.10
CA VAL A 93 -8.79 11.00 -9.89
C VAL A 93 -7.93 11.96 -9.06
N SER A 94 -7.08 11.44 -8.18
CA SER A 94 -6.18 12.25 -7.36
C SER A 94 -5.08 12.93 -8.19
N LEU A 95 -4.79 12.42 -9.37
CA LEU A 95 -3.81 12.99 -10.31
C LEU A 95 -4.45 13.82 -11.42
N THR A 96 -5.79 13.83 -11.51
CA THR A 96 -6.51 14.61 -12.53
C THR A 96 -6.28 16.11 -12.31
N GLY A 97 -5.89 16.81 -13.37
CA GLY A 97 -5.63 18.26 -13.32
C GLY A 97 -4.30 18.66 -12.67
N VAL A 98 -3.41 17.73 -12.43
CA VAL A 98 -2.04 18.05 -12.00
C VAL A 98 -1.18 18.30 -13.24
N ASP A 99 -0.83 19.55 -13.49
CA ASP A 99 -0.16 20.01 -14.73
C ASP A 99 1.18 19.31 -15.01
N THR A 100 1.84 18.81 -13.97
CA THR A 100 3.16 18.14 -14.08
C THR A 100 3.05 16.63 -14.27
N VAL A 101 1.83 16.09 -14.33
CA VAL A 101 1.55 14.68 -14.54
C VAL A 101 0.84 14.49 -15.87
N SER A 102 1.28 13.52 -16.64
CA SER A 102 0.61 13.13 -17.87
C SER A 102 0.48 11.61 -17.96
N GLN A 103 -0.31 11.13 -18.90
CA GLN A 103 -0.40 9.71 -19.22
C GLN A 103 0.26 9.45 -20.56
N ILE A 104 0.94 8.32 -20.65
CA ILE A 104 1.50 7.84 -21.91
C ILE A 104 0.58 6.80 -22.54
N PRO A 105 0.56 6.71 -23.89
CA PRO A 105 -0.15 5.66 -24.59
C PRO A 105 0.29 4.25 -24.16
N GLN A 106 -0.62 3.32 -24.18
CA GLN A 106 -0.34 1.93 -23.82
C GLN A 106 0.77 1.28 -24.69
N ALA A 107 0.88 1.71 -25.95
CA ALA A 107 1.94 1.23 -26.84
C ALA A 107 3.33 1.67 -26.37
N ASP A 108 3.44 2.92 -25.89
CA ASP A 108 4.70 3.47 -25.40
C ASP A 108 5.10 2.81 -24.09
N LEU A 109 4.13 2.53 -23.22
CA LEU A 109 4.41 1.81 -21.97
C LEU A 109 4.99 0.41 -22.26
N ARG A 110 4.38 -0.35 -23.18
CA ARG A 110 4.89 -1.66 -23.58
C ARG A 110 6.30 -1.57 -24.21
N TYR A 111 6.55 -0.50 -24.94
CA TYR A 111 7.89 -0.25 -25.49
C TYR A 111 8.91 -0.10 -24.36
N TYR A 112 8.65 0.76 -23.35
CA TYR A 112 9.54 0.94 -22.23
C TYR A 112 9.73 -0.32 -21.38
N GLU A 113 8.67 -1.08 -21.13
CA GLU A 113 8.75 -2.36 -20.42
C GLU A 113 9.66 -3.37 -21.14
N SER A 114 9.54 -3.47 -22.46
CA SER A 114 10.34 -4.40 -23.27
C SER A 114 11.81 -3.95 -23.44
N HIS A 115 12.11 -2.68 -23.24
CA HIS A 115 13.45 -2.11 -23.34
C HIS A 115 14.03 -1.73 -21.97
N ALA A 116 13.45 -2.22 -20.88
CA ALA A 116 13.98 -1.97 -19.55
C ALA A 116 15.40 -2.55 -19.40
N THR A 117 16.28 -1.78 -18.75
CA THR A 117 17.62 -2.25 -18.43
C THR A 117 17.62 -3.29 -17.32
N ALA A 118 18.73 -4.01 -17.16
CA ALA A 118 18.92 -4.94 -16.05
C ALA A 118 19.12 -4.23 -14.68
N VAL A 119 19.30 -2.91 -14.69
CA VAL A 119 19.53 -2.13 -13.46
C VAL A 119 18.21 -1.99 -12.70
N ARG A 120 18.20 -2.49 -11.46
CA ARG A 120 17.01 -2.45 -10.59
C ARG A 120 17.37 -1.96 -9.20
N PHE A 121 16.57 -1.06 -8.67
CA PHE A 121 16.71 -0.57 -7.31
C PHE A 121 15.42 -0.86 -6.51
N PRO A 122 15.46 -1.75 -5.52
CA PRO A 122 14.32 -1.97 -4.66
C PRO A 122 14.08 -0.72 -3.80
N LEU A 123 12.86 -0.22 -3.80
CA LEU A 123 12.42 0.88 -2.94
C LEU A 123 11.56 0.29 -1.80
N PRO A 124 12.16 -0.04 -0.65
CA PRO A 124 11.42 -0.68 0.42
C PRO A 124 10.41 0.29 1.01
N VAL A 125 9.18 -0.17 1.12
CA VAL A 125 8.12 0.54 1.82
C VAL A 125 8.24 0.24 3.31
N LYS A 126 8.48 1.27 4.12
CA LYS A 126 8.45 1.17 5.57
C LYS A 126 7.07 1.51 6.08
N VAL A 127 6.54 0.64 6.90
CA VAL A 127 5.35 0.89 7.72
C VAL A 127 5.77 0.91 9.19
N PRO A 128 5.13 1.71 10.05
CA PRO A 128 5.42 1.71 11.48
C PRO A 128 5.14 0.35 12.08
N ALA A 129 6.01 -0.10 12.99
CA ALA A 129 5.72 -1.26 13.83
C ALA A 129 4.50 -1.01 14.71
N TYR A 130 3.84 -2.09 15.16
CA TYR A 130 2.66 -1.99 16.00
C TYR A 130 2.95 -1.17 17.26
N ASP A 131 4.04 -1.47 17.94
CA ASP A 131 4.46 -0.80 19.18
C ASP A 131 4.72 0.70 18.94
N GLU A 132 5.36 1.05 17.82
CA GLU A 132 5.55 2.45 17.43
C GLU A 132 4.24 3.21 17.24
N ARG A 133 3.20 2.55 16.72
CA ARG A 133 1.88 3.17 16.51
C ARG A 133 1.09 3.34 17.81
N MET A 134 1.37 2.51 18.81
CA MET A 134 0.69 2.52 20.10
C MET A 134 1.39 3.41 21.13
N MET A 135 2.52 4.00 20.79
CA MET A 135 3.18 4.97 21.67
C MET A 135 2.36 6.26 21.76
N ASP A 136 1.78 6.50 22.93
CA ASP A 136 1.14 7.78 23.27
C ASP A 136 2.19 8.75 23.82
N ASP A 137 3.11 9.14 22.96
CA ASP A 137 4.18 10.09 23.28
C ASP A 137 4.21 11.20 22.23
N ASN A 138 3.87 12.41 22.62
CA ASN A 138 3.90 13.61 21.77
C ASN A 138 5.28 13.93 21.16
N ARG A 139 6.32 13.20 21.53
CA ARG A 139 7.68 13.35 21.02
C ARG A 139 8.10 12.20 20.11
N HIS A 140 7.32 11.14 20.06
CA HIS A 140 7.60 10.00 19.19
C HIS A 140 6.95 10.21 17.83
N TYR A 141 7.76 10.06 16.79
CA TYR A 141 7.30 10.13 15.43
C TYR A 141 7.60 8.80 14.73
N THR A 142 6.58 8.16 14.23
CA THR A 142 6.72 6.90 13.53
C THR A 142 7.57 7.04 12.27
N LYS A 143 8.34 6.00 11.96
CA LYS A 143 9.18 5.96 10.76
C LYS A 143 8.43 5.25 9.64
N SER A 144 7.70 6.03 8.86
CA SER A 144 7.03 5.57 7.65
C SER A 144 7.55 6.33 6.44
N ASN A 145 7.61 5.71 5.28
CA ASN A 145 7.84 6.39 4.02
C ASN A 145 6.57 6.48 3.16
N LEU A 146 5.50 5.84 3.60
CA LEU A 146 4.14 6.15 3.20
C LEU A 146 3.51 7.02 4.28
N ASN A 147 2.71 8.01 3.89
CA ASN A 147 2.00 8.88 4.82
C ASN A 147 2.94 9.49 5.86
N VAL A 148 3.95 10.19 5.40
CA VAL A 148 4.95 10.84 6.28
C VAL A 148 4.36 11.95 7.18
N CYS A 149 3.04 12.19 7.08
CA CYS A 149 2.30 13.02 8.04
C CYS A 149 2.44 12.52 9.48
N TYR A 150 2.70 11.24 9.69
CA TYR A 150 3.01 10.66 10.99
C TYR A 150 4.46 10.88 11.44
N ALA A 151 5.32 11.34 10.57
CA ALA A 151 6.69 11.70 10.93
C ALA A 151 6.75 13.10 11.55
N ALA A 152 7.92 13.44 12.11
CA ALA A 152 8.16 14.78 12.64
C ALA A 152 7.79 15.87 11.62
N PRO A 153 7.06 16.90 12.01
CA PRO A 153 6.72 18.00 11.12
C PRO A 153 8.00 18.68 10.61
N ARG A 154 7.97 19.22 9.39
CA ARG A 154 9.12 19.95 8.80
C ARG A 154 9.51 21.18 9.62
N SER A 155 8.52 21.78 10.25
CA SER A 155 8.71 22.84 11.23
C SER A 155 7.58 22.76 12.26
N ALA A 156 7.76 23.35 13.43
CA ALA A 156 6.74 23.41 14.47
C ALA A 156 5.41 24.07 14.03
N ARG A 157 5.38 24.69 12.85
CA ARG A 157 4.23 25.45 12.35
C ARG A 157 3.53 24.83 11.13
N LYS A 158 4.14 23.84 10.47
CA LYS A 158 3.56 23.24 9.27
C LYS A 158 3.52 21.73 9.41
N PRO A 159 2.36 21.15 9.68
CA PRO A 159 2.17 19.70 9.62
C PRO A 159 2.44 19.20 8.21
N ARG A 160 2.72 17.91 8.08
CA ARG A 160 2.85 17.24 6.77
C ARG A 160 1.48 16.89 6.25
N ASP A 161 1.34 16.97 4.94
CA ASP A 161 0.11 16.61 4.28
C ASP A 161 -0.12 15.08 4.30
N TRP A 162 -1.37 14.67 4.26
CA TRP A 162 -1.79 13.27 4.25
C TRP A 162 -1.13 12.45 3.12
N TYR A 163 -1.09 13.01 1.93
CA TYR A 163 -0.52 12.34 0.75
C TYR A 163 1.00 12.49 0.64
N GLU A 164 1.65 13.19 1.55
CA GLU A 164 3.09 13.35 1.47
C GLU A 164 3.78 12.00 1.66
N THR A 165 4.47 11.56 0.62
CA THR A 165 5.19 10.30 0.57
C THR A 165 6.64 10.54 0.17
N GLN A 166 7.56 9.94 0.90
CA GLN A 166 9.00 10.04 0.64
C GLN A 166 9.62 8.66 0.71
N PHE A 167 10.09 8.15 -0.41
CA PHE A 167 10.85 6.91 -0.42
C PHE A 167 12.28 7.17 0.05
N THR A 168 12.63 6.63 1.21
CA THR A 168 14.00 6.68 1.71
C THR A 168 14.75 5.42 1.30
N VAL A 169 15.77 5.58 0.47
CA VAL A 169 16.57 4.49 -0.06
C VAL A 169 17.77 4.22 0.83
N SER A 170 17.96 2.98 1.25
CA SER A 170 19.09 2.59 2.11
C SER A 170 20.45 2.72 1.40
N THR A 171 21.53 2.82 2.16
CA THR A 171 22.89 2.87 1.59
C THR A 171 23.20 1.62 0.79
N ALA A 172 22.80 0.45 1.25
CA ALA A 172 23.03 -0.81 0.56
C ALA A 172 22.37 -0.88 -0.84
N VAL A 173 21.31 -0.10 -1.05
CA VAL A 173 20.66 0.00 -2.37
C VAL A 173 21.34 1.02 -3.26
N ARG A 174 21.84 2.12 -2.69
CA ARG A 174 22.38 3.28 -3.43
C ARG A 174 23.88 3.18 -3.74
N CYS A 175 24.64 2.50 -2.89
CA CYS A 175 26.09 2.50 -2.94
C CYS A 175 26.64 1.08 -3.04
N GLU A 176 27.79 0.97 -3.67
CA GLU A 176 28.64 -0.20 -3.59
C GLU A 176 29.25 -0.33 -2.17
N PRO A 177 29.86 -1.48 -1.84
CA PRO A 177 30.49 -1.67 -0.52
C PRO A 177 31.59 -0.66 -0.16
N ASP A 178 32.22 -0.08 -1.15
CA ASP A 178 33.26 0.98 -1.00
C ASP A 178 32.65 2.38 -0.79
N GLY A 179 31.32 2.51 -0.80
CA GLY A 179 30.61 3.78 -0.62
C GLY A 179 30.39 4.57 -1.91
N THR A 180 30.87 4.09 -3.06
CA THR A 180 30.61 4.76 -4.35
C THR A 180 29.14 4.56 -4.77
N PRO A 181 28.53 5.53 -5.49
CA PRO A 181 27.18 5.36 -6.01
C PRO A 181 27.09 4.18 -6.97
N LYS A 182 26.06 3.34 -6.82
CA LYS A 182 25.80 2.28 -7.78
C LYS A 182 25.49 2.84 -9.16
N TYR A 183 25.96 2.12 -10.17
CA TYR A 183 25.67 2.45 -11.56
C TYR A 183 24.16 2.58 -11.80
N GLY A 184 23.75 3.65 -12.48
CA GLY A 184 22.35 3.94 -12.77
C GLY A 184 21.57 4.56 -11.62
N TYR A 185 22.13 4.71 -10.41
CA TYR A 185 21.45 5.41 -9.34
C TYR A 185 21.39 6.93 -9.65
N PRO A 186 20.22 7.58 -9.52
CA PRO A 186 20.04 8.98 -9.90
C PRO A 186 20.95 9.93 -9.12
N GLN A 187 21.53 10.89 -9.82
CA GLN A 187 22.35 11.94 -9.20
C GLN A 187 21.47 12.90 -8.39
N LYS A 188 22.04 13.43 -7.31
CA LYS A 188 21.33 14.34 -6.41
C LYS A 188 20.83 15.58 -7.15
N ASN A 189 19.58 15.91 -6.92
CA ASN A 189 18.88 17.08 -7.50
C ASN A 189 18.82 17.12 -9.03
N VAL A 190 19.24 16.07 -9.71
CA VAL A 190 19.06 15.95 -11.16
C VAL A 190 17.70 15.34 -11.43
N PRO A 191 16.78 16.05 -12.09
CA PRO A 191 15.46 15.48 -12.42
C PRO A 191 15.57 14.32 -13.42
N PHE A 192 14.75 13.32 -13.20
CA PHE A 192 14.55 12.21 -14.13
C PHE A 192 13.06 11.94 -14.30
N VAL A 193 12.70 11.36 -15.42
CA VAL A 193 11.30 11.00 -15.73
C VAL A 193 10.98 9.67 -15.07
N VAL A 194 9.87 9.63 -14.36
CA VAL A 194 9.24 8.42 -13.86
C VAL A 194 8.13 8.03 -14.82
N ILE A 195 8.06 6.75 -15.15
CA ILE A 195 6.95 6.13 -15.85
C ILE A 195 6.46 5.01 -14.95
N THR A 196 5.21 5.07 -14.56
CA THR A 196 4.59 4.07 -13.69
C THR A 196 4.03 2.91 -14.51
N ASP A 197 3.83 1.78 -13.89
CA ASP A 197 3.27 0.58 -14.53
C ASP A 197 1.81 0.76 -14.98
N ASP A 198 1.10 1.72 -14.40
CA ASP A 198 -0.24 2.14 -14.81
C ASP A 198 -0.23 3.30 -15.84
N GLY A 199 0.96 3.72 -16.32
CA GLY A 199 1.13 4.62 -17.44
C GLY A 199 1.12 6.11 -17.11
N TYR A 200 1.17 6.50 -15.84
CA TYR A 200 1.43 7.89 -15.50
C TYR A 200 2.90 8.25 -15.67
N THR A 201 3.16 9.48 -16.02
CA THR A 201 4.53 10.01 -16.11
C THR A 201 4.64 11.37 -15.46
N PHE A 202 5.71 11.56 -14.71
CA PHE A 202 6.06 12.79 -14.01
C PHE A 202 7.56 12.82 -13.73
N LYS A 203 8.06 13.96 -13.28
CA LYS A 203 9.47 14.09 -12.93
C LYS A 203 9.69 13.85 -11.43
N CYS A 204 10.71 13.08 -11.11
CA CYS A 204 11.26 12.96 -9.77
C CYS A 204 12.70 13.43 -9.74
N HIS A 205 13.22 13.63 -8.54
CA HIS A 205 14.61 13.83 -8.24
C HIS A 205 14.97 13.13 -6.93
N THR A 206 16.23 12.90 -6.70
CA THR A 206 16.71 12.44 -5.41
C THR A 206 17.20 13.63 -4.59
N THR A 207 16.83 13.66 -3.32
CA THR A 207 17.07 14.78 -2.39
C THR A 207 17.72 14.31 -1.10
N SER A 208 17.88 15.22 -0.16
CA SER A 208 18.46 15.05 1.17
C SER A 208 19.95 14.75 1.21
N GLN A 209 20.48 14.66 2.43
CA GLN A 209 21.86 14.24 2.65
C GLN A 209 22.09 12.83 2.08
N ASN A 210 23.19 12.65 1.37
CA ASN A 210 23.55 11.39 0.72
C ASN A 210 22.54 10.88 -0.32
N ASN A 211 21.78 11.76 -0.94
CA ASN A 211 20.95 11.41 -2.10
C ASN A 211 19.95 10.25 -1.85
N LYS A 212 19.35 10.21 -0.66
CA LYS A 212 18.60 9.04 -0.19
C LYS A 212 17.10 9.12 -0.33
N GLN A 213 16.52 10.25 -0.70
CA GLN A 213 15.07 10.42 -0.79
C GLN A 213 14.63 10.68 -2.22
N PHE A 214 13.65 9.89 -2.68
CA PHE A 214 12.92 10.20 -3.91
C PHE A 214 11.77 11.16 -3.58
N SER A 215 11.65 12.20 -4.40
CA SER A 215 10.60 13.20 -4.28
C SER A 215 10.17 13.64 -5.68
N ALA A 216 8.89 13.90 -5.88
CA ALA A 216 8.41 14.47 -7.13
C ALA A 216 8.85 15.93 -7.26
N VAL A 217 9.09 16.38 -8.48
CA VAL A 217 9.50 17.74 -8.78
C VAL A 217 8.26 18.63 -8.91
N GLY A 218 8.25 19.73 -8.18
CA GLY A 218 7.21 20.75 -8.27
C GLY A 218 6.02 20.54 -7.32
N ASP A 219 5.60 19.30 -7.08
CA ASP A 219 4.57 18.97 -6.09
C ASP A 219 4.95 17.70 -5.34
N GLU A 220 5.27 17.82 -4.08
CA GLU A 220 5.68 16.72 -3.20
C GLU A 220 4.59 15.67 -2.96
N LEU A 221 3.33 16.01 -3.26
CA LEU A 221 2.18 15.13 -3.05
C LEU A 221 1.94 14.15 -4.21
N ILE A 222 2.58 14.34 -5.36
CA ILE A 222 2.35 13.51 -6.55
C ILE A 222 2.56 12.03 -6.26
N LEU A 223 3.66 11.66 -5.59
CA LEU A 223 3.94 10.26 -5.27
C LEU A 223 2.85 9.63 -4.39
N GLY A 224 2.35 10.37 -3.40
CA GLY A 224 1.30 9.88 -2.52
C GLY A 224 -0.09 9.87 -3.17
N ARG A 225 -0.32 10.74 -4.13
CA ARG A 225 -1.56 10.74 -4.92
C ARG A 225 -1.58 9.62 -5.95
N TRP A 226 -0.41 9.21 -6.41
CA TRP A 226 -0.28 8.08 -7.32
C TRP A 226 -0.48 6.74 -6.58
N LEU A 227 0.10 6.57 -5.39
CA LEU A 227 -0.05 5.39 -4.53
C LEU A 227 -1.47 5.28 -3.94
#